data_4519173b55624e31c714508dd36bbb7a
#
_entry.id   4519173b55624e31c714508dd36bbb7a
#
_cell.length_a   1.000
_cell.length_b   1.000
_cell.length_c   1.000
_cell.angle_alpha   90.00
_cell.angle_beta   90.00
_cell.angle_gamma   90.00
#
_symmetry.space_group_name_H-M   'P 1'
#
loop_
_entity.id
_entity.type
_entity.pdbx_description
1 polymer ?
#
loop_
_entity_poly.entity_id
_entity_poly.type
_entity_poly.pdbx_seq_one_letter_code
_entity_poly.pdbx_strand_id
1 'polypeptide(L)'
;MFCLLNMITGILECGWISFGLAHAMPLWQILCYPLAYYLGKLFPKPFSLPKKLLFVFCSVTLIAAVILTFVPMPDIVRFVLTCLCLFLLSAVIQTVKDGIKSGEHSLLKRFFRVAGFALSPLAAFRPQIILFVAVVIAFCGLTKYTDSEYHFTVPDFKGGYSIAILFHQLHYFCYTHITIAAVSLALSKQPPVIDALGYAFTRSPAAFGSIAGILIFCGTQIIYILSEHIFSRLTKKSMTVFYIGQTAVFVILLSMSFITDTTLFIILWLFTGLCGGTVCTITKKLKQSVKYDKAPTTFSENAGCILGLLAAVFVSVFFCTYSPDIMLVCGAAGTLAAILCMIITMQKEKK
;
A
#
# COMPACT_ATOMS: atom_id res chain seq x y z
N MET A 1 -3.83 11.33 -18.22
CA MET A 1 -4.59 10.14 -17.79
C MET A 1 -3.78 9.26 -16.84
N PHE A 2 -2.59 8.74 -17.23
CA PHE A 2 -1.80 7.83 -16.42
C PHE A 2 -1.41 8.40 -15.04
N CYS A 3 -1.04 9.68 -14.95
CA CYS A 3 -0.75 10.36 -13.68
C CYS A 3 -1.98 10.44 -12.78
N LEU A 4 -3.15 10.77 -13.33
CA LEU A 4 -4.41 10.80 -12.58
C LEU A 4 -4.77 9.41 -12.03
N LEU A 5 -4.60 8.34 -12.84
CA LEU A 5 -4.81 6.97 -12.38
C LEU A 5 -3.86 6.59 -11.24
N ASN A 6 -2.61 7.05 -11.24
CA ASN A 6 -1.68 6.81 -10.13
C ASN A 6 -2.07 7.61 -8.88
N MET A 7 -2.50 8.85 -9.04
CA MET A 7 -2.99 9.66 -7.93
C MET A 7 -4.22 9.03 -7.27
N ILE A 8 -5.22 8.64 -8.05
CA ILE A 8 -6.41 7.93 -7.55
C ILE A 8 -6.02 6.60 -6.89
N THR A 9 -5.06 5.87 -7.45
CA THR A 9 -4.51 4.66 -6.81
C THR A 9 -4.03 4.96 -5.38
N GLY A 10 -3.26 6.03 -5.19
CA GLY A 10 -2.78 6.44 -3.87
C GLY A 10 -3.92 6.82 -2.92
N ILE A 11 -4.91 7.57 -3.40
CA ILE A 11 -6.08 7.94 -2.59
C ILE A 11 -6.86 6.70 -2.15
N LEU A 12 -7.13 5.76 -3.05
CA LEU A 12 -7.89 4.55 -2.74
C LEU A 12 -7.12 3.59 -1.82
N GLU A 13 -5.80 3.57 -1.89
CA GLU A 13 -4.95 2.71 -1.07
C GLU A 13 -4.95 3.12 0.41
N CYS A 14 -4.91 4.41 0.71
CA CYS A 14 -4.78 4.92 2.08
C CYS A 14 -6.05 5.63 2.61
N GLY A 15 -6.96 6.05 1.75
CA GLY A 15 -8.11 6.86 2.15
C GLY A 15 -9.02 6.19 3.17
N TRP A 16 -9.20 4.87 3.06
CA TRP A 16 -10.03 4.13 3.99
C TRP A 16 -9.39 3.90 5.35
N ILE A 17 -8.07 3.99 5.46
CA ILE A 17 -7.39 3.99 6.75
C ILE A 17 -7.78 5.26 7.51
N SER A 18 -7.71 6.42 6.88
CA SER A 18 -8.14 7.68 7.46
C SER A 18 -9.62 7.68 7.84
N PHE A 19 -10.47 7.16 6.96
CA PHE A 19 -11.89 7.03 7.22
C PHE A 19 -12.17 6.15 8.44
N GLY A 20 -11.59 4.96 8.48
CA GLY A 20 -11.81 4.01 9.57
C GLY A 20 -11.30 4.53 10.92
N LEU A 21 -10.12 5.17 10.93
CA LEU A 21 -9.55 5.77 12.15
C LEU A 21 -10.40 6.96 12.64
N ALA A 22 -10.87 7.82 11.73
CA ALA A 22 -11.70 8.96 12.08
C ALA A 22 -13.07 8.55 12.66
N HIS A 23 -13.57 7.38 12.30
CA HIS A 23 -14.84 6.83 12.77
C HIS A 23 -14.68 5.76 13.84
N ALA A 24 -13.47 5.62 14.43
CA ALA A 24 -13.16 4.66 15.47
C ALA A 24 -13.57 3.20 15.13
N MET A 25 -13.44 2.83 13.87
CA MET A 25 -13.76 1.47 13.40
C MET A 25 -12.75 0.45 13.96
N PRO A 26 -13.16 -0.80 14.17
CA PRO A 26 -12.23 -1.87 14.54
C PRO A 26 -11.09 -2.02 13.53
N LEU A 27 -9.86 -2.27 14.00
CA LEU A 27 -8.68 -2.33 13.14
C LEU A 27 -8.81 -3.35 12.00
N TRP A 28 -9.40 -4.52 12.28
CA TRP A 28 -9.63 -5.53 11.27
C TRP A 28 -10.51 -5.03 10.11
N GLN A 29 -11.54 -4.23 10.39
CA GLN A 29 -12.36 -3.61 9.34
C GLN A 29 -11.55 -2.60 8.53
N ILE A 30 -10.74 -1.76 9.20
CA ILE A 30 -9.87 -0.79 8.54
C ILE A 30 -8.92 -1.50 7.56
N LEU A 31 -8.34 -2.63 7.97
CA LEU A 31 -7.40 -3.40 7.15
C LEU A 31 -8.08 -4.19 6.02
N CYS A 32 -9.36 -4.51 6.14
CA CYS A 32 -10.13 -5.14 5.06
C CYS A 32 -10.31 -4.23 3.83
N TYR A 33 -10.33 -2.92 3.98
CA TYR A 33 -10.44 -2.01 2.85
C TYR A 33 -9.24 -2.10 1.89
N PRO A 34 -7.98 -1.92 2.33
CA PRO A 34 -6.84 -2.14 1.46
C PRO A 34 -6.74 -3.60 0.99
N LEU A 35 -7.18 -4.57 1.79
CA LEU A 35 -7.24 -5.97 1.36
C LEU A 35 -8.15 -6.14 0.15
N ALA A 36 -9.38 -5.62 0.19
CA ALA A 36 -10.33 -5.64 -0.93
C ALA A 36 -9.75 -4.95 -2.17
N TYR A 37 -9.07 -3.81 -1.99
CA TYR A 37 -8.40 -3.09 -3.05
C TYR A 37 -7.29 -3.92 -3.72
N TYR A 38 -6.45 -4.62 -2.95
CA TYR A 38 -5.38 -5.46 -3.52
C TYR A 38 -5.88 -6.75 -4.15
N LEU A 39 -6.93 -7.36 -3.59
CA LEU A 39 -7.63 -8.48 -4.24
C LEU A 39 -8.17 -8.07 -5.60
N GLY A 40 -8.78 -6.89 -5.70
CA GLY A 40 -9.23 -6.35 -6.98
C GLY A 40 -8.10 -6.10 -7.97
N LYS A 41 -6.94 -5.63 -7.51
CA LYS A 41 -5.74 -5.48 -8.39
C LYS A 41 -5.20 -6.81 -8.90
N LEU A 42 -5.33 -7.87 -8.11
CA LEU A 42 -4.87 -9.19 -8.51
C LEU A 42 -5.85 -9.90 -9.45
N PHE A 43 -7.15 -9.66 -9.27
CA PHE A 43 -8.23 -10.35 -9.97
C PHE A 43 -8.12 -10.32 -11.51
N PRO A 44 -7.78 -9.20 -12.18
CA PRO A 44 -7.67 -9.19 -13.65
C PRO A 44 -6.48 -9.99 -14.19
N LYS A 45 -5.50 -10.34 -13.37
CA LYS A 45 -4.26 -10.94 -13.82
C LYS A 45 -4.43 -12.33 -14.46
N PRO A 46 -5.19 -13.28 -13.85
CA PRO A 46 -5.47 -14.58 -14.47
C PRO A 46 -6.59 -14.52 -15.52
N PHE A 47 -7.33 -13.42 -15.62
CA PHE A 47 -8.46 -13.29 -16.54
C PHE A 47 -8.27 -12.06 -17.42
N SER A 48 -8.29 -12.24 -18.74
CA SER A 48 -8.40 -11.12 -19.66
C SER A 48 -9.81 -10.55 -19.58
N LEU A 49 -10.00 -9.49 -18.80
CA LEU A 49 -11.32 -8.90 -18.63
C LEU A 49 -11.70 -8.08 -19.88
N PRO A 50 -12.78 -8.42 -20.57
CA PRO A 50 -13.22 -7.67 -21.74
C PRO A 50 -13.69 -6.27 -21.34
N LYS A 51 -13.48 -5.29 -22.20
CA LYS A 51 -13.85 -3.87 -21.97
C LYS A 51 -15.30 -3.71 -21.53
N LYS A 52 -16.23 -4.50 -22.09
CA LYS A 52 -17.65 -4.49 -21.69
C LYS A 52 -17.82 -4.80 -20.20
N LEU A 53 -17.11 -5.80 -19.67
CA LEU A 53 -17.20 -6.17 -18.26
C LEU A 53 -16.62 -5.08 -17.35
N LEU A 54 -15.55 -4.41 -17.79
CA LEU A 54 -14.98 -3.28 -17.05
C LEU A 54 -15.96 -2.10 -16.96
N PHE A 55 -16.73 -1.84 -18.02
CA PHE A 55 -17.81 -0.85 -17.97
C PHE A 55 -18.91 -1.25 -16.99
N VAL A 56 -19.29 -2.54 -16.95
CA VAL A 56 -20.24 -3.06 -15.95
C VAL A 56 -19.71 -2.83 -14.54
N PHE A 57 -18.44 -3.14 -14.28
CA PHE A 57 -17.82 -2.91 -12.96
C PHE A 57 -17.87 -1.43 -12.55
N CYS A 58 -17.51 -0.52 -13.46
CA CYS A 58 -17.65 0.92 -13.22
C CYS A 58 -19.09 1.33 -12.92
N SER A 59 -20.05 0.83 -13.70
CA SER A 59 -21.48 1.17 -13.53
C SER A 59 -22.01 0.66 -12.18
N VAL A 60 -21.69 -0.58 -11.81
CA VAL A 60 -22.05 -1.15 -10.51
C VAL A 60 -21.43 -0.34 -9.37
N THR A 61 -20.14 0.04 -9.49
CA THR A 61 -19.48 0.87 -8.48
C THR A 61 -20.11 2.25 -8.37
N LEU A 62 -20.52 2.86 -9.49
CA LEU A 62 -21.20 4.16 -9.50
C LEU A 62 -22.56 4.07 -8.79
N ILE A 63 -23.37 3.07 -9.11
CA ILE A 63 -24.65 2.85 -8.46
C ILE A 63 -24.46 2.62 -6.96
N ALA A 64 -23.49 1.78 -6.58
CA ALA A 64 -23.18 1.53 -5.19
C ALA A 64 -22.71 2.78 -4.45
N ALA A 65 -21.89 3.63 -5.08
CA ALA A 65 -21.47 4.91 -4.50
C ALA A 65 -22.65 5.87 -4.27
N VAL A 66 -23.61 5.90 -5.18
CA VAL A 66 -24.86 6.66 -5.01
C VAL A 66 -25.69 6.09 -3.85
N ILE A 67 -25.86 4.78 -3.79
CA ILE A 67 -26.57 4.10 -2.69
C ILE A 67 -25.91 4.40 -1.35
N LEU A 68 -24.57 4.29 -1.26
CA LEU A 68 -23.79 4.61 -0.05
C LEU A 68 -23.96 6.07 0.41
N THR A 69 -24.28 6.98 -0.52
CA THR A 69 -24.44 8.40 -0.22
C THR A 69 -25.83 8.73 0.29
N PHE A 70 -26.87 8.15 -0.29
CA PHE A 70 -28.26 8.60 -0.09
C PHE A 70 -29.13 7.61 0.69
N VAL A 71 -28.73 6.33 0.78
CA VAL A 71 -29.55 5.32 1.44
C VAL A 71 -29.00 5.06 2.85
N PRO A 72 -29.81 5.28 3.90
CA PRO A 72 -29.44 4.87 5.25
C PRO A 72 -29.40 3.32 5.31
N MET A 73 -28.30 2.78 5.84
CA MET A 73 -28.10 1.34 5.92
C MET A 73 -27.28 0.97 7.17
N PRO A 74 -27.39 -0.28 7.65
CA PRO A 74 -26.57 -0.79 8.73
C PRO A 74 -25.06 -0.69 8.39
N ASP A 75 -24.22 -0.43 9.39
CA ASP A 75 -22.78 -0.22 9.21
C ASP A 75 -22.10 -1.43 8.54
N ILE A 76 -22.51 -2.64 8.87
CA ILE A 76 -21.98 -3.85 8.24
C ILE A 76 -22.28 -3.91 6.74
N VAL A 77 -23.48 -3.49 6.31
CA VAL A 77 -23.85 -3.45 4.89
C VAL A 77 -23.02 -2.38 4.17
N ARG A 78 -22.89 -1.20 4.79
CA ARG A 78 -22.03 -0.11 4.29
C ARG A 78 -20.60 -0.56 4.13
N PHE A 79 -20.06 -1.26 5.13
CA PHE A 79 -18.70 -1.82 5.10
C PHE A 79 -18.52 -2.79 3.93
N VAL A 80 -19.39 -3.80 3.80
CA VAL A 80 -19.32 -4.81 2.73
C VAL A 80 -19.45 -4.16 1.35
N LEU A 81 -20.40 -3.24 1.17
CA LEU A 81 -20.60 -2.55 -0.10
C LEU A 81 -19.40 -1.68 -0.48
N THR A 82 -18.76 -1.03 0.49
CA THR A 82 -17.54 -0.26 0.27
C THR A 82 -16.37 -1.16 -0.15
N CYS A 83 -16.19 -2.31 0.50
CA CYS A 83 -15.18 -3.29 0.11
C CYS A 83 -15.41 -3.79 -1.32
N LEU A 84 -16.66 -4.07 -1.69
CA LEU A 84 -17.02 -4.45 -3.06
C LEU A 84 -16.67 -3.35 -4.08
N CYS A 85 -17.02 -2.10 -3.78
CA CYS A 85 -16.65 -0.96 -4.63
C CYS A 85 -15.14 -0.85 -4.83
N LEU A 86 -14.36 -0.99 -3.76
CA LEU A 86 -12.90 -0.94 -3.83
C LEU A 86 -12.34 -2.09 -4.67
N PHE A 87 -12.86 -3.29 -4.50
CA PHE A 87 -12.47 -4.45 -5.29
C PHE A 87 -12.74 -4.22 -6.79
N LEU A 88 -13.96 -3.87 -7.17
CA LEU A 88 -14.34 -3.67 -8.57
C LEU A 88 -13.56 -2.51 -9.21
N LEU A 89 -13.46 -1.39 -8.51
CA LEU A 89 -12.80 -0.19 -9.00
C LEU A 89 -11.29 -0.40 -9.19
N SER A 90 -10.65 -1.12 -8.25
CA SER A 90 -9.22 -1.42 -8.36
C SER A 90 -8.93 -2.39 -9.51
N ALA A 91 -9.83 -3.34 -9.80
CA ALA A 91 -9.74 -4.23 -10.95
C ALA A 91 -9.77 -3.42 -12.26
N VAL A 92 -10.70 -2.47 -12.38
CA VAL A 92 -10.77 -1.59 -13.55
C VAL A 92 -9.52 -0.73 -13.69
N ILE A 93 -9.14 -0.02 -12.64
CA ILE A 93 -7.98 0.89 -12.67
C ILE A 93 -6.71 0.12 -13.03
N GLN A 94 -6.50 -1.07 -12.47
CA GLN A 94 -5.32 -1.88 -12.76
C GLN A 94 -5.31 -2.33 -14.22
N THR A 95 -6.42 -2.83 -14.75
CA THR A 95 -6.52 -3.26 -16.14
C THR A 95 -6.27 -2.09 -17.10
N VAL A 96 -6.89 -0.93 -16.85
CA VAL A 96 -6.68 0.28 -17.65
C VAL A 96 -5.22 0.74 -17.59
N LYS A 97 -4.56 0.67 -16.41
CA LYS A 97 -3.14 1.03 -16.28
C LYS A 97 -2.22 0.07 -17.04
N ASP A 98 -2.54 -1.22 -17.04
CA ASP A 98 -1.76 -2.23 -17.77
C ASP A 98 -1.91 -2.07 -19.30
N GLY A 99 -3.09 -1.67 -19.77
CA GLY A 99 -3.37 -1.45 -21.20
C GLY A 99 -2.88 -0.10 -21.76
N ILE A 100 -2.65 0.91 -20.92
CA ILE A 100 -2.12 2.19 -21.39
C ILE A 100 -0.59 2.11 -21.43
N LYS A 101 0.00 2.20 -22.62
CA LYS A 101 1.45 2.29 -22.78
C LYS A 101 2.00 3.47 -21.99
N SER A 102 2.75 3.17 -20.94
CA SER A 102 3.34 4.21 -20.10
C SER A 102 4.67 4.68 -20.70
N GLY A 103 4.76 5.97 -21.03
CA GLY A 103 6.04 6.60 -21.33
C GLY A 103 7.04 6.47 -20.15
N GLU A 104 8.31 6.77 -20.40
CA GLU A 104 9.46 6.47 -19.50
C GLU A 104 9.50 7.18 -18.14
N HIS A 105 8.57 8.05 -17.81
CA HIS A 105 8.59 8.86 -16.58
C HIS A 105 8.20 8.09 -15.30
N SER A 106 9.00 7.09 -14.92
CA SER A 106 8.72 6.25 -13.73
C SER A 106 8.69 7.05 -12.42
N LEU A 107 9.55 8.05 -12.26
CA LEU A 107 9.58 8.92 -11.08
C LEU A 107 8.31 9.76 -10.93
N LEU A 108 7.86 10.40 -12.02
CA LEU A 108 6.66 11.22 -12.01
C LEU A 108 5.42 10.41 -11.58
N LYS A 109 5.33 9.16 -12.01
CA LYS A 109 4.25 8.24 -11.62
C LYS A 109 4.22 7.99 -10.11
N ARG A 110 5.40 7.79 -9.51
CA ARG A 110 5.54 7.59 -8.07
C ARG A 110 5.17 8.85 -7.29
N PHE A 111 5.61 10.02 -7.73
CA PHE A 111 5.22 11.29 -7.11
C PHE A 111 3.72 11.54 -7.17
N PHE A 112 3.06 11.24 -8.29
CA PHE A 112 1.59 11.34 -8.37
C PHE A 112 0.90 10.35 -7.42
N ARG A 113 1.44 9.16 -7.20
CA ARG A 113 0.92 8.23 -6.19
C ARG A 113 1.10 8.78 -4.77
N VAL A 114 2.25 9.38 -4.45
CA VAL A 114 2.49 10.04 -3.16
C VAL A 114 1.56 11.25 -2.96
N ALA A 115 1.32 12.04 -4.01
CA ALA A 115 0.31 13.10 -3.97
C ALA A 115 -1.09 12.53 -3.69
N GLY A 116 -1.41 11.37 -4.25
CA GLY A 116 -2.64 10.65 -3.91
C GLY A 116 -2.71 10.23 -2.44
N PHE A 117 -1.62 9.74 -1.87
CA PHE A 117 -1.54 9.46 -0.43
C PHE A 117 -1.79 10.73 0.40
N ALA A 118 -1.16 11.86 0.04
CA ALA A 118 -1.35 13.13 0.73
C ALA A 118 -2.80 13.66 0.67
N LEU A 119 -3.54 13.33 -0.39
CA LEU A 119 -4.96 13.67 -0.54
C LEU A 119 -5.90 12.65 0.12
N SER A 120 -5.40 11.48 0.49
CA SER A 120 -6.22 10.41 1.03
C SER A 120 -6.96 10.75 2.34
N PRO A 121 -6.48 11.65 3.23
CA PRO A 121 -7.24 12.07 4.41
C PRO A 121 -8.59 12.72 4.10
N LEU A 122 -8.80 13.22 2.89
CA LEU A 122 -10.10 13.73 2.46
C LEU A 122 -11.20 12.67 2.54
N ALA A 123 -10.84 11.38 2.45
CA ALA A 123 -11.78 10.27 2.63
C ALA A 123 -12.36 10.21 4.05
N ALA A 124 -11.67 10.72 5.06
CA ALA A 124 -12.18 10.80 6.42
C ALA A 124 -13.48 11.62 6.52
N PHE A 125 -13.64 12.61 5.64
CA PHE A 125 -14.78 13.52 5.66
C PHE A 125 -15.89 13.09 4.71
N ARG A 126 -15.55 12.66 3.51
CA ARG A 126 -16.53 12.34 2.44
C ARG A 126 -16.02 11.21 1.54
N PRO A 127 -15.99 9.95 2.02
CA PRO A 127 -15.44 8.81 1.27
C PRO A 127 -16.21 8.53 -0.03
N GLN A 128 -17.52 8.85 -0.05
CA GLN A 128 -18.38 8.64 -1.23
C GLN A 128 -17.98 9.53 -2.41
N ILE A 129 -17.57 10.79 -2.13
CA ILE A 129 -17.09 11.71 -3.17
C ILE A 129 -15.82 11.15 -3.82
N ILE A 130 -14.93 10.55 -3.02
CA ILE A 130 -13.71 9.93 -3.54
C ILE A 130 -14.02 8.74 -4.44
N LEU A 131 -14.97 7.88 -4.04
CA LEU A 131 -15.42 6.78 -4.89
C LEU A 131 -15.99 7.31 -6.21
N PHE A 132 -16.85 8.32 -6.15
CA PHE A 132 -17.44 8.93 -7.33
C PHE A 132 -16.37 9.49 -8.29
N VAL A 133 -15.44 10.30 -7.79
CA VAL A 133 -14.33 10.85 -8.59
C VAL A 133 -13.47 9.74 -9.17
N ALA A 134 -13.18 8.71 -8.40
CA ALA A 134 -12.38 7.57 -8.86
C ALA A 134 -13.07 6.80 -9.98
N VAL A 135 -14.39 6.59 -9.89
CA VAL A 135 -15.19 5.97 -10.96
C VAL A 135 -15.17 6.82 -12.23
N VAL A 136 -15.36 8.13 -12.13
CA VAL A 136 -15.29 9.05 -13.28
C VAL A 136 -13.94 8.97 -13.97
N ILE A 137 -12.84 8.99 -13.21
CA ILE A 137 -11.49 8.86 -13.77
C ILE A 137 -11.29 7.48 -14.41
N ALA A 138 -11.82 6.41 -13.81
CA ALA A 138 -11.76 5.06 -14.38
C ALA A 138 -12.54 4.98 -15.70
N PHE A 139 -13.74 5.55 -15.79
CA PHE A 139 -14.51 5.67 -17.04
C PHE A 139 -13.71 6.42 -18.12
N CYS A 140 -13.14 7.57 -17.79
CA CYS A 140 -12.30 8.32 -18.71
C CYS A 140 -11.06 7.51 -19.15
N GLY A 141 -10.54 6.64 -18.28
CA GLY A 141 -9.47 5.72 -18.64
C GLY A 141 -9.93 4.64 -19.62
N LEU A 142 -11.12 4.06 -19.38
CA LEU A 142 -11.69 3.03 -20.24
C LEU A 142 -11.99 3.51 -21.67
N THR A 143 -12.31 4.79 -21.88
CA THR A 143 -12.49 5.32 -23.23
C THR A 143 -11.23 5.24 -24.07
N LYS A 144 -10.06 5.31 -23.41
CA LYS A 144 -8.73 5.22 -24.03
C LYS A 144 -8.14 3.81 -24.01
N TYR A 145 -8.81 2.88 -23.34
CA TYR A 145 -8.38 1.49 -23.26
C TYR A 145 -8.72 0.76 -24.56
N THR A 146 -7.74 0.12 -25.15
CA THR A 146 -7.92 -0.84 -26.25
C THR A 146 -7.75 -2.24 -25.68
N ASP A 147 -8.67 -3.15 -26.02
CA ASP A 147 -8.55 -4.55 -25.62
C ASP A 147 -7.18 -5.05 -26.10
N SER A 148 -6.28 -5.30 -25.16
CA SER A 148 -5.03 -5.97 -25.45
C SER A 148 -5.24 -7.47 -25.29
N GLU A 149 -4.74 -8.26 -26.23
CA GLU A 149 -4.58 -9.71 -26.06
C GLU A 149 -3.51 -9.95 -24.97
N TYR A 150 -3.90 -9.74 -23.73
CA TYR A 150 -3.01 -10.01 -22.61
C TYR A 150 -3.19 -11.47 -22.18
N HIS A 151 -2.25 -12.30 -22.59
CA HIS A 151 -2.15 -13.65 -22.07
C HIS A 151 -1.40 -13.65 -20.75
N PHE A 152 -2.12 -13.92 -19.66
CA PHE A 152 -1.50 -14.16 -18.37
C PHE A 152 -0.85 -15.54 -18.39
N THR A 153 0.48 -15.56 -18.31
CA THR A 153 1.21 -16.77 -17.97
C THR A 153 1.34 -16.85 -16.47
N VAL A 154 0.91 -17.97 -15.86
CA VAL A 154 1.13 -18.21 -14.45
C VAL A 154 2.63 -18.07 -14.17
N PRO A 155 3.03 -17.25 -13.19
CA PRO A 155 4.44 -17.07 -12.88
C PRO A 155 5.09 -18.41 -12.55
N ASP A 156 6.22 -18.71 -13.17
CA ASP A 156 7.03 -19.86 -12.76
C ASP A 156 7.69 -19.52 -11.41
N PHE A 157 7.16 -20.09 -10.33
CA PHE A 157 7.67 -19.90 -8.97
C PHE A 157 8.94 -20.72 -8.67
N LYS A 158 9.60 -21.30 -9.67
CA LYS A 158 10.79 -22.14 -9.48
C LYS A 158 12.00 -21.40 -8.90
N GLY A 159 11.99 -20.08 -8.82
CA GLY A 159 13.09 -19.30 -8.27
C GLY A 159 12.82 -18.81 -6.84
N GLY A 160 13.78 -18.95 -5.93
CA GLY A 160 13.74 -18.35 -4.59
C GLY A 160 13.56 -16.83 -4.57
N TYR A 161 13.75 -16.19 -5.71
CA TYR A 161 13.49 -14.76 -5.94
C TYR A 161 12.03 -14.35 -5.73
N SER A 162 11.07 -15.13 -6.25
CA SER A 162 9.64 -14.85 -6.08
C SER A 162 9.23 -14.91 -4.60
N ILE A 163 9.80 -15.85 -3.85
CA ILE A 163 9.59 -15.97 -2.41
C ILE A 163 10.18 -14.77 -1.66
N ALA A 164 11.39 -14.35 -2.00
CA ALA A 164 12.02 -13.19 -1.38
C ALA A 164 11.24 -11.89 -1.64
N ILE A 165 10.70 -11.68 -2.84
CA ILE A 165 9.83 -10.56 -3.14
C ILE A 165 8.52 -10.67 -2.34
N LEU A 166 7.93 -11.85 -2.26
CA LEU A 166 6.71 -12.07 -1.50
C LEU A 166 6.89 -11.68 -0.03
N PHE A 167 7.97 -12.14 0.61
CA PHE A 167 8.28 -11.78 2.00
C PHE A 167 8.63 -10.30 2.17
N HIS A 168 9.31 -9.70 1.20
CA HIS A 168 9.57 -8.27 1.24
C HIS A 168 8.28 -7.46 1.15
N GLN A 169 7.33 -7.86 0.33
CA GLN A 169 6.03 -7.21 0.22
C GLN A 169 5.17 -7.46 1.46
N LEU A 170 5.22 -8.64 2.05
CA LEU A 170 4.60 -8.94 3.33
C LEU A 170 5.09 -7.97 4.42
N HIS A 171 6.41 -7.78 4.51
CA HIS A 171 7.02 -6.79 5.39
C HIS A 171 6.57 -5.37 5.06
N TYR A 172 6.62 -4.96 3.80
CA TYR A 172 6.20 -3.62 3.37
C TYR A 172 4.75 -3.33 3.79
N PHE A 173 3.89 -4.32 3.73
CA PHE A 173 2.49 -4.16 4.10
C PHE A 173 2.24 -4.11 5.58
N CYS A 174 2.85 -5.01 6.34
CA CYS A 174 2.85 -4.92 7.78
C CYS A 174 3.43 -3.56 8.22
N TYR A 175 4.52 -3.14 7.60
CA TYR A 175 5.12 -1.85 7.87
C TYR A 175 4.24 -0.67 7.46
N THR A 176 3.73 -0.64 6.23
CA THR A 176 3.07 0.55 5.67
C THR A 176 1.72 0.81 6.32
N HIS A 177 0.78 -0.14 6.21
CA HIS A 177 -0.61 0.09 6.62
C HIS A 177 -0.75 0.07 8.15
N ILE A 178 0.00 -0.79 8.80
CA ILE A 178 -0.04 -0.94 10.24
C ILE A 178 0.71 0.20 10.92
N THR A 179 1.86 0.61 10.38
CA THR A 179 2.60 1.75 10.94
C THR A 179 1.86 3.05 10.73
N ILE A 180 1.17 3.27 9.61
CA ILE A 180 0.28 4.43 9.44
C ILE A 180 -0.77 4.43 10.55
N ALA A 181 -1.43 3.30 10.81
CA ALA A 181 -2.42 3.20 11.87
C ALA A 181 -1.80 3.43 13.27
N ALA A 182 -0.63 2.85 13.53
CA ALA A 182 0.09 2.99 14.79
C ALA A 182 0.51 4.45 15.07
N VAL A 183 1.11 5.13 14.07
CA VAL A 183 1.52 6.54 14.21
C VAL A 183 0.31 7.44 14.34
N SER A 184 -0.74 7.21 13.56
CA SER A 184 -1.98 7.96 13.65
C SER A 184 -2.60 7.86 15.04
N LEU A 185 -2.58 6.66 15.63
CA LEU A 185 -3.08 6.44 16.98
C LEU A 185 -2.18 7.09 18.04
N ALA A 186 -0.85 7.00 17.90
CA ALA A 186 0.09 7.65 18.81
C ALA A 186 -0.10 9.18 18.82
N LEU A 187 -0.21 9.78 17.63
CA LEU A 187 -0.43 11.22 17.48
C LEU A 187 -1.79 11.66 18.00
N SER A 188 -2.83 10.83 17.89
CA SER A 188 -4.16 11.16 18.42
C SER A 188 -4.22 11.24 19.95
N LYS A 189 -3.23 10.68 20.63
CA LYS A 189 -3.11 10.72 22.11
C LYS A 189 -2.30 11.90 22.63
N GLN A 190 -1.78 12.77 21.76
CA GLN A 190 -0.93 13.92 22.13
C GLN A 190 -1.77 15.20 22.23
N PRO A 191 -2.23 15.61 23.44
CA PRO A 191 -3.14 16.75 23.62
C PRO A 191 -2.61 18.08 23.05
N PRO A 192 -1.34 18.50 23.26
CA PRO A 192 -0.87 19.80 22.81
C PRO A 192 -0.85 19.97 21.29
N VAL A 193 -0.58 18.89 20.55
CA VAL A 193 -0.58 18.91 19.08
C VAL A 193 -2.01 18.95 18.55
N ILE A 194 -2.92 18.30 19.25
CA ILE A 194 -4.35 18.26 18.92
C ILE A 194 -4.97 19.65 19.10
N ASP A 195 -4.71 20.30 20.24
CA ASP A 195 -5.31 21.60 20.54
C ASP A 195 -4.83 22.70 19.59
N ALA A 196 -3.57 22.68 19.17
CA ALA A 196 -3.02 23.70 18.29
C ALA A 196 -3.47 23.59 16.82
N LEU A 197 -3.65 22.36 16.30
CA LEU A 197 -3.92 22.11 14.89
C LEU A 197 -5.23 21.34 14.65
N GLY A 198 -5.63 20.48 15.58
CA GLY A 198 -6.77 19.58 15.40
C GLY A 198 -8.11 20.28 15.47
N TYR A 199 -8.28 21.25 16.34
CA TYR A 199 -9.52 22.00 16.48
C TYR A 199 -9.85 22.87 15.28
N ALA A 200 -8.83 23.40 14.60
CA ALA A 200 -9.02 24.20 13.41
C ALA A 200 -9.53 23.41 12.19
N PHE A 201 -9.19 22.12 12.10
CA PHE A 201 -9.44 21.35 10.89
C PHE A 201 -10.41 20.17 11.05
N THR A 202 -10.44 19.47 12.19
CA THR A 202 -11.10 18.18 12.26
C THR A 202 -12.10 17.98 13.39
N ARG A 203 -12.10 18.79 14.41
CA ARG A 203 -12.89 18.62 15.65
C ARG A 203 -12.76 17.23 16.33
N SER A 204 -11.86 16.38 15.85
CA SER A 204 -11.67 15.00 16.31
C SER A 204 -10.18 14.66 16.40
N PRO A 205 -9.68 14.22 17.57
CA PRO A 205 -8.30 13.78 17.75
C PRO A 205 -7.91 12.64 16.82
N ALA A 206 -8.80 11.68 16.60
CA ALA A 206 -8.57 10.55 15.73
C ALA A 206 -8.41 10.94 14.26
N ALA A 207 -9.24 11.89 13.79
CA ALA A 207 -9.13 12.41 12.42
C ALA A 207 -7.82 13.18 12.23
N PHE A 208 -7.42 14.01 13.21
CA PHE A 208 -6.13 14.69 13.18
C PHE A 208 -4.96 13.69 13.16
N GLY A 209 -4.94 12.71 14.05
CA GLY A 209 -3.91 11.68 14.10
C GLY A 209 -3.79 10.92 12.79
N SER A 210 -4.90 10.62 12.12
CA SER A 210 -4.90 9.95 10.82
C SER A 210 -4.30 10.83 9.71
N ILE A 211 -4.60 12.12 9.69
CA ILE A 211 -4.04 13.08 8.73
C ILE A 211 -2.52 13.20 8.94
N ALA A 212 -2.10 13.44 10.18
CA ALA A 212 -0.68 13.56 10.52
C ALA A 212 0.10 12.28 10.19
N GLY A 213 -0.43 11.11 10.53
CA GLY A 213 0.17 9.82 10.22
C GLY A 213 0.38 9.61 8.72
N ILE A 214 -0.60 9.97 7.89
CA ILE A 214 -0.48 9.85 6.43
C ILE A 214 0.51 10.87 5.86
N LEU A 215 0.55 12.09 6.37
CA LEU A 215 1.53 13.08 5.91
C LEU A 215 2.96 12.66 6.24
N ILE A 216 3.20 12.10 7.43
CA ILE A 216 4.51 11.53 7.80
C ILE A 216 4.84 10.35 6.89
N PHE A 217 3.88 9.49 6.60
CA PHE A 217 4.05 8.41 5.63
C PHE A 217 4.42 8.93 4.24
N CYS A 218 3.81 10.01 3.76
CA CYS A 218 4.19 10.65 2.50
C CYS A 218 5.66 11.10 2.53
N GLY A 219 6.12 11.70 3.64
CA GLY A 219 7.52 12.06 3.85
C GLY A 219 8.43 10.84 3.76
N THR A 220 8.08 9.74 4.42
CA THR A 220 8.80 8.47 4.35
C THR A 220 8.87 7.93 2.90
N GLN A 221 7.77 8.01 2.14
CA GLN A 221 7.73 7.57 0.74
C GLN A 221 8.60 8.45 -0.18
N ILE A 222 8.63 9.77 0.04
CA ILE A 222 9.53 10.66 -0.70
C ILE A 222 10.99 10.30 -0.42
N ILE A 223 11.36 10.14 0.85
CA ILE A 223 12.71 9.72 1.26
C ILE A 223 13.05 8.36 0.64
N TYR A 224 12.13 7.41 0.64
CA TYR A 224 12.29 6.10 0.01
C TYR A 224 12.58 6.23 -1.50
N ILE A 225 11.81 7.04 -2.24
CA ILE A 225 12.00 7.25 -3.68
C ILE A 225 13.38 7.87 -3.97
N LEU A 226 13.78 8.86 -3.18
CA LEU A 226 15.08 9.52 -3.33
C LEU A 226 16.23 8.57 -3.00
N SER A 227 16.12 7.83 -1.90
CA SER A 227 17.13 6.86 -1.48
C SER A 227 17.28 5.72 -2.49
N GLU A 228 16.16 5.21 -3.02
CA GLU A 228 16.17 4.22 -4.10
C GLU A 228 16.93 4.73 -5.32
N HIS A 229 16.72 6.00 -5.69
CA HIS A 229 17.46 6.61 -6.82
C HIS A 229 18.97 6.68 -6.56
N ILE A 230 19.38 7.04 -5.35
CA ILE A 230 20.78 7.11 -4.94
C ILE A 230 21.39 5.69 -4.92
N PHE A 231 20.79 4.76 -4.21
CA PHE A 231 21.31 3.40 -4.05
C PHE A 231 21.27 2.60 -5.35
N SER A 232 20.37 2.90 -6.27
CA SER A 232 20.34 2.23 -7.58
C SER A 232 21.63 2.36 -8.39
N ARG A 233 22.49 3.34 -8.06
CA ARG A 233 23.80 3.55 -8.69
C ARG A 233 24.91 2.71 -8.07
N LEU A 234 24.69 2.13 -6.89
CA LEU A 234 25.67 1.33 -6.16
C LEU A 234 25.63 -0.14 -6.62
N THR A 235 26.27 -0.43 -7.77
CA THR A 235 26.23 -1.78 -8.36
C THR A 235 27.25 -2.74 -7.72
N LYS A 236 28.44 -2.26 -7.36
CA LYS A 236 29.55 -3.12 -6.89
C LYS A 236 29.35 -3.69 -5.48
N LYS A 237 28.66 -2.99 -4.59
CA LYS A 237 28.42 -3.39 -3.19
C LYS A 237 26.95 -3.66 -2.88
N SER A 238 26.18 -4.05 -3.88
CA SER A 238 24.71 -4.12 -3.78
C SER A 238 24.20 -5.04 -2.68
N MET A 239 24.82 -6.21 -2.48
CA MET A 239 24.42 -7.16 -1.42
C MET A 239 24.69 -6.62 -0.03
N THR A 240 25.89 -6.06 0.20
CA THR A 240 26.25 -5.46 1.49
C THR A 240 25.31 -4.30 1.84
N VAL A 241 25.03 -3.41 0.88
CA VAL A 241 24.11 -2.28 1.07
C VAL A 241 22.71 -2.77 1.40
N PHE A 242 22.22 -3.81 0.72
CA PHE A 242 20.94 -4.42 1.03
C PHE A 242 20.90 -4.95 2.47
N TYR A 243 21.85 -5.80 2.86
CA TYR A 243 21.81 -6.40 4.20
C TYR A 243 21.93 -5.35 5.30
N ILE A 244 22.80 -4.36 5.16
CA ILE A 244 22.90 -3.26 6.13
C ILE A 244 21.57 -2.50 6.21
N GLY A 245 21.00 -2.12 5.08
CA GLY A 245 19.75 -1.35 5.05
C GLY A 245 18.56 -2.12 5.61
N GLN A 246 18.41 -3.39 5.27
CA GLN A 246 17.29 -4.20 5.77
C GLN A 246 17.46 -4.56 7.25
N THR A 247 18.70 -4.80 7.72
CA THR A 247 18.97 -4.98 9.14
C THR A 247 18.67 -3.70 9.92
N ALA A 248 19.00 -2.53 9.37
CA ALA A 248 18.64 -1.26 9.98
C ALA A 248 17.11 -1.09 10.06
N VAL A 249 16.35 -1.42 9.00
CA VAL A 249 14.87 -1.40 9.04
C VAL A 249 14.33 -2.33 10.12
N PHE A 250 14.87 -3.55 10.23
CA PHE A 250 14.48 -4.49 11.27
C PHE A 250 14.69 -3.92 12.68
N VAL A 251 15.89 -3.39 12.94
CA VAL A 251 16.24 -2.81 14.25
C VAL A 251 15.37 -1.60 14.55
N ILE A 252 15.14 -0.72 13.58
CA ILE A 252 14.31 0.47 13.75
C ILE A 252 12.85 0.08 14.10
N LEU A 253 12.25 -0.84 13.34
CA LEU A 253 10.87 -1.28 13.61
C LEU A 253 10.73 -1.93 14.99
N LEU A 254 11.72 -2.75 15.37
CA LEU A 254 11.74 -3.35 16.69
C LEU A 254 11.90 -2.29 17.79
N SER A 255 12.78 -1.32 17.60
CA SER A 255 12.98 -0.21 18.55
C SER A 255 11.72 0.64 18.70
N MET A 256 11.03 0.94 17.58
CA MET A 256 9.80 1.74 17.60
C MET A 256 8.70 1.10 18.46
N SER A 257 8.68 -0.21 18.63
CA SER A 257 7.70 -0.89 19.48
C SER A 257 7.88 -0.62 20.98
N PHE A 258 9.04 -0.12 21.39
CA PHE A 258 9.37 0.20 22.80
C PHE A 258 9.45 1.73 23.06
N ILE A 259 9.42 2.56 22.03
CA ILE A 259 9.59 4.02 22.16
C ILE A 259 8.26 4.68 22.44
N THR A 260 8.22 5.46 23.52
CA THR A 260 7.05 6.26 23.93
C THR A 260 7.16 7.72 23.46
N ASP A 261 8.37 8.21 23.16
CA ASP A 261 8.57 9.57 22.64
C ASP A 261 8.13 9.67 21.19
N THR A 262 7.13 10.51 20.93
CA THR A 262 6.52 10.68 19.61
C THR A 262 7.49 11.28 18.60
N THR A 263 8.36 12.19 19.02
CA THR A 263 9.31 12.85 18.12
C THR A 263 10.35 11.85 17.62
N LEU A 264 10.92 11.07 18.54
CA LEU A 264 11.87 10.02 18.20
C LEU A 264 11.22 8.94 17.32
N PHE A 265 9.98 8.56 17.62
CA PHE A 265 9.20 7.63 16.82
C PHE A 265 9.05 8.12 15.36
N ILE A 266 8.68 9.38 15.15
CA ILE A 266 8.54 9.98 13.82
C ILE A 266 9.88 10.01 13.09
N ILE A 267 10.95 10.42 13.75
CA ILE A 267 12.31 10.46 13.17
C ILE A 267 12.73 9.07 12.71
N LEU A 268 12.57 8.07 13.55
CA LEU A 268 12.89 6.68 13.20
C LEU A 268 12.06 6.19 12.02
N TRP A 269 10.77 6.52 11.99
CA TRP A 269 9.92 6.14 10.88
C TRP A 269 10.37 6.78 9.55
N LEU A 270 10.70 8.07 9.55
CA LEU A 270 11.27 8.71 8.36
C LEU A 270 12.58 8.05 7.92
N PHE A 271 13.39 7.62 8.89
CA PHE A 271 14.66 6.95 8.61
C PHE A 271 14.46 5.54 7.98
N THR A 272 13.35 4.86 8.26
CA THR A 272 13.02 3.61 7.55
C THR A 272 12.86 3.82 6.06
N GLY A 273 12.38 4.99 5.60
CA GLY A 273 12.32 5.34 4.19
C GLY A 273 13.71 5.34 3.54
N LEU A 274 14.70 5.90 4.22
CA LEU A 274 16.08 5.90 3.74
C LEU A 274 16.65 4.47 3.64
N CYS A 275 16.53 3.69 4.71
CA CYS A 275 17.04 2.32 4.78
C CYS A 275 16.28 1.38 3.83
N GLY A 276 14.96 1.56 3.70
CA GLY A 276 14.10 0.77 2.81
C GLY A 276 14.50 0.89 1.35
N GLY A 277 14.97 2.06 0.91
CA GLY A 277 15.43 2.26 -0.46
C GLY A 277 16.60 1.37 -0.89
N THR A 278 17.31 0.76 0.05
CA THR A 278 18.40 -0.19 -0.25
C THR A 278 17.92 -1.46 -0.95
N VAL A 279 16.64 -1.78 -0.86
CA VAL A 279 16.02 -2.92 -1.55
C VAL A 279 16.19 -2.86 -3.07
N CYS A 280 16.23 -1.64 -3.63
CA CYS A 280 16.38 -1.47 -5.09
C CYS A 280 17.71 -2.00 -5.61
N THR A 281 18.76 -2.07 -4.78
CA THR A 281 20.08 -2.56 -5.18
C THR A 281 20.03 -4.01 -5.62
N ILE A 282 19.16 -4.82 -5.00
CA ILE A 282 18.98 -6.23 -5.33
C ILE A 282 17.90 -6.43 -6.38
N THR A 283 16.76 -5.77 -6.23
CA THR A 283 15.66 -5.91 -7.18
C THR A 283 16.11 -5.63 -8.61
N LYS A 284 16.99 -4.64 -8.79
CA LYS A 284 17.55 -4.32 -10.10
C LYS A 284 18.50 -5.40 -10.63
N LYS A 285 19.38 -5.94 -9.80
CA LYS A 285 20.31 -7.03 -10.18
C LYS A 285 19.55 -8.29 -10.54
N LEU A 286 18.59 -8.68 -9.73
CA LEU A 286 17.80 -9.88 -9.96
C LEU A 286 16.92 -9.76 -11.22
N LYS A 287 16.42 -8.56 -11.53
CA LYS A 287 15.72 -8.30 -12.80
C LYS A 287 16.65 -8.38 -14.02
N GLN A 288 17.94 -8.13 -13.85
CA GLN A 288 18.94 -8.21 -14.93
C GLN A 288 19.50 -9.64 -15.13
N SER A 289 19.63 -10.40 -14.04
CA SER A 289 20.19 -11.77 -14.06
C SER A 289 19.20 -12.82 -14.57
N VAL A 290 17.91 -12.53 -14.47
CA VAL A 290 16.85 -13.42 -14.98
C VAL A 290 16.12 -12.68 -16.09
N LYS A 291 15.96 -13.31 -17.28
CA LYS A 291 15.12 -12.79 -18.37
C LYS A 291 13.64 -12.76 -17.90
N TYR A 292 13.32 -11.86 -17.00
CA TYR A 292 12.00 -11.80 -16.38
C TYR A 292 11.02 -10.96 -17.18
N ASP A 293 9.93 -11.58 -17.53
CA ASP A 293 8.71 -10.86 -17.90
C ASP A 293 8.17 -10.04 -16.71
N LYS A 294 7.67 -8.83 -16.94
CA LYS A 294 7.18 -7.93 -15.88
C LYS A 294 5.98 -8.49 -15.08
N ALA A 295 5.24 -9.41 -15.67
CA ALA A 295 4.03 -9.99 -15.10
C ALA A 295 4.26 -10.77 -13.79
N PRO A 296 5.27 -11.64 -13.65
CA PRO A 296 5.51 -12.40 -12.43
C PRO A 296 5.85 -11.54 -11.23
N THR A 297 6.63 -10.46 -11.41
CA THR A 297 7.03 -9.58 -10.30
C THR A 297 5.82 -8.82 -9.73
N THR A 298 4.94 -8.30 -10.60
CA THR A 298 3.73 -7.58 -10.15
C THR A 298 2.74 -8.53 -9.46
N PHE A 299 2.64 -9.77 -9.91
CA PHE A 299 1.83 -10.79 -9.23
C PHE A 299 2.36 -11.06 -7.82
N SER A 300 3.65 -11.34 -7.67
CA SER A 300 4.28 -11.61 -6.37
C SER A 300 4.15 -10.41 -5.42
N GLU A 301 4.31 -9.18 -5.92
CA GLU A 301 4.10 -7.96 -5.15
C GLU A 301 2.67 -7.87 -4.60
N ASN A 302 1.66 -8.03 -5.43
CA ASN A 302 0.26 -7.95 -4.98
C ASN A 302 -0.13 -9.12 -4.06
N ALA A 303 0.37 -10.33 -4.34
CA ALA A 303 0.13 -11.50 -3.49
C ALA A 303 0.76 -11.33 -2.10
N GLY A 304 1.99 -10.80 -2.03
CA GLY A 304 2.64 -10.47 -0.76
C GLY A 304 1.85 -9.43 0.05
N CYS A 305 1.33 -8.41 -0.64
CA CYS A 305 0.45 -7.42 -0.05
C CYS A 305 -0.80 -8.05 0.57
N ILE A 306 -1.46 -8.93 -0.16
CA ILE A 306 -2.65 -9.63 0.32
C ILE A 306 -2.33 -10.50 1.53
N LEU A 307 -1.25 -11.28 1.48
CA LEU A 307 -0.83 -12.13 2.60
C LEU A 307 -0.48 -11.31 3.84
N GLY A 308 0.21 -10.17 3.67
CA GLY A 308 0.54 -9.26 4.77
C GLY A 308 -0.71 -8.68 5.44
N LEU A 309 -1.67 -8.24 4.63
CA LEU A 309 -2.93 -7.72 5.16
C LEU A 309 -3.78 -8.81 5.81
N LEU A 310 -3.83 -10.01 5.24
CA LEU A 310 -4.51 -11.15 5.87
C LEU A 310 -3.87 -11.50 7.22
N ALA A 311 -2.55 -11.56 7.30
CA ALA A 311 -1.84 -11.78 8.56
C ALA A 311 -2.16 -10.67 9.58
N ALA A 312 -2.18 -9.42 9.16
CA ALA A 312 -2.51 -8.29 10.02
C ALA A 312 -3.97 -8.32 10.49
N VAL A 313 -4.92 -8.65 9.62
CA VAL A 313 -6.34 -8.85 9.99
C VAL A 313 -6.46 -9.99 11.00
N PHE A 314 -5.81 -11.11 10.75
CA PHE A 314 -5.80 -12.26 11.66
C PHE A 314 -5.29 -11.86 13.05
N VAL A 315 -4.11 -11.22 13.12
CA VAL A 315 -3.54 -10.75 14.39
C VAL A 315 -4.48 -9.77 15.08
N SER A 316 -5.10 -8.84 14.38
CA SER A 316 -6.00 -7.85 14.96
C SER A 316 -7.30 -8.46 15.52
N VAL A 317 -7.80 -9.54 14.91
CA VAL A 317 -9.00 -10.25 15.40
C VAL A 317 -8.68 -11.10 16.62
N PHE A 318 -7.58 -11.87 16.58
CA PHE A 318 -7.27 -12.82 17.65
C PHE A 318 -6.72 -12.19 18.91
N PHE A 319 -5.91 -11.15 18.78
CA PHE A 319 -5.33 -10.50 19.95
C PHE A 319 -6.21 -9.38 20.53
N CYS A 320 -7.36 -9.06 19.91
CA CYS A 320 -8.39 -8.12 20.37
C CYS A 320 -7.86 -6.77 20.90
N THR A 321 -6.59 -6.50 20.73
CA THR A 321 -5.90 -5.32 21.26
C THR A 321 -5.37 -4.48 20.12
N TYR A 322 -5.71 -3.22 20.20
CA TYR A 322 -5.12 -2.16 19.42
C TYR A 322 -3.70 -1.90 19.97
N SER A 323 -2.80 -2.87 19.81
CA SER A 323 -1.41 -2.67 20.19
C SER A 323 -0.60 -2.39 18.94
N PRO A 324 -0.22 -1.12 18.69
CA PRO A 324 0.69 -0.77 17.61
C PRO A 324 2.02 -1.52 17.74
N ASP A 325 2.43 -1.86 18.95
CA ASP A 325 3.69 -2.53 19.23
C ASP A 325 3.76 -3.92 18.61
N ILE A 326 2.70 -4.72 18.77
CA ILE A 326 2.61 -6.06 18.15
C ILE A 326 2.75 -5.95 16.63
N MET A 327 2.15 -4.94 16.03
CA MET A 327 2.18 -4.74 14.59
C MET A 327 3.57 -4.34 14.10
N LEU A 328 4.29 -3.52 14.85
CA LEU A 328 5.69 -3.17 14.56
C LEU A 328 6.60 -4.39 14.68
N VAL A 329 6.38 -5.23 15.69
CA VAL A 329 7.11 -6.51 15.84
C VAL A 329 6.81 -7.45 14.66
N CYS A 330 5.57 -7.55 14.20
CA CYS A 330 5.22 -8.32 13.00
C CYS A 330 5.93 -7.78 11.75
N GLY A 331 6.00 -6.44 11.59
CA GLY A 331 6.75 -5.81 10.52
C GLY A 331 8.26 -6.12 10.59
N ALA A 332 8.84 -6.07 11.78
CA ALA A 332 10.24 -6.46 12.02
C ALA A 332 10.48 -7.94 11.68
N ALA A 333 9.60 -8.84 12.14
CA ALA A 333 9.69 -10.26 11.80
C ALA A 333 9.59 -10.52 10.29
N GLY A 334 8.71 -9.80 9.58
CA GLY A 334 8.60 -9.85 8.13
C GLY A 334 9.89 -9.41 7.42
N THR A 335 10.56 -8.38 7.93
CA THR A 335 11.87 -7.93 7.40
C THR A 335 12.95 -8.99 7.59
N LEU A 336 13.01 -9.60 8.78
CA LEU A 336 13.94 -10.68 9.07
C LEU A 336 13.72 -11.88 8.15
N ALA A 337 12.46 -12.27 7.95
CA ALA A 337 12.09 -13.35 7.03
C ALA A 337 12.55 -13.04 5.59
N ALA A 338 12.39 -11.79 5.12
CA ALA A 338 12.86 -11.36 3.81
C ALA A 338 14.39 -11.46 3.67
N ILE A 339 15.13 -11.07 4.70
CA ILE A 339 16.60 -11.19 4.74
C ILE A 339 17.01 -12.66 4.64
N LEU A 340 16.41 -13.53 5.45
CA LEU A 340 16.71 -14.97 5.47
C LEU A 340 16.39 -15.64 4.11
N CYS A 341 15.24 -15.35 3.53
CA CYS A 341 14.89 -15.86 2.21
C CYS A 341 15.89 -15.42 1.14
N MET A 342 16.37 -14.18 1.20
CA MET A 342 17.37 -13.69 0.26
C MET A 342 18.72 -14.43 0.43
N ILE A 343 19.15 -14.68 1.67
CA ILE A 343 20.38 -15.44 1.95
C ILE A 343 20.27 -16.86 1.34
N ILE A 344 19.15 -17.55 1.58
CA ILE A 344 18.92 -18.90 1.08
C ILE A 344 18.91 -18.92 -0.46
N THR A 345 18.28 -17.95 -1.09
CA THR A 345 18.21 -17.82 -2.55
C THR A 345 19.59 -17.66 -3.15
N MET A 346 20.40 -16.76 -2.60
CA MET A 346 21.75 -16.48 -3.10
C MET A 346 22.73 -17.64 -2.85
N GLN A 347 22.51 -18.46 -1.83
CA GLN A 347 23.32 -19.68 -1.61
C GLN A 347 23.00 -20.77 -2.64
N LYS A 348 21.74 -20.88 -3.07
CA LYS A 348 21.32 -21.83 -4.12
C LYS A 348 21.84 -21.45 -5.51
N GLU A 349 21.99 -20.15 -5.80
CA GLU A 349 22.55 -19.69 -7.08
C GLU A 349 24.06 -19.87 -7.21
N LYS A 350 24.78 -20.10 -6.10
CA LYS A 350 26.22 -20.35 -6.08
C LYS A 350 26.59 -21.83 -6.22
N LYS A 351 25.62 -22.73 -6.08
CA LYS A 351 25.76 -24.17 -6.33
C LYS A 351 25.26 -24.53 -7.72
#